data_e322372dc18f4c3e62ac4882c6957ea6
#
_entry.id   e322372dc18f4c3e62ac4882c6957ea6
#
_cell.length_a   1.000
_cell.length_b   1.000
_cell.length_c   1.000
_cell.angle_alpha   90.00
_cell.angle_beta   90.00
_cell.angle_gamma   90.00
#
_symmetry.space_group_name_H-M   'P 1'
#
loop_
_entity.id
_entity.type
_entity.pdbx_description
1 polymer ?
#
loop_
_entity_poly.entity_id
_entity_poly.type
_entity_poly.pdbx_seq_one_letter_code
_entity_poly.pdbx_strand_id
1 'polypeptide(L)'
;MKNLQQYIQLILVTGRSILQAQKLKEKASIFKDLTLSPIDTIITKLAENGITCEEISGRSFGIDSKGKIYKLEKRPKTMIVKDFNSGKTDVLVITRAGASGISLHASADFLDQRVRDFYELEITNRPTYRLQFIGRVNRKNQVVQPEFYTVITKLPFEQRILNVEQQKLKKMQSHISGDDEKMSQENIHNFYTNYCNDSIYQFLKNHGQLAYQMGIGMKEYNQEPFFY
;
A
#
# COMPACT_ATOMS: atom_id res chain seq x y z
N MET A 1 9.85 17.74 -16.10
CA MET A 1 10.58 17.08 -17.22
C MET A 1 12.10 17.05 -17.02
N LYS A 2 12.75 18.14 -16.65
CA LYS A 2 14.23 18.16 -16.45
C LYS A 2 14.74 17.19 -15.37
N ASN A 3 13.98 16.89 -14.32
CA ASN A 3 14.46 16.09 -13.18
C ASN A 3 14.43 14.58 -13.41
N LEU A 4 13.43 14.06 -14.15
CA LEU A 4 13.46 12.66 -14.57
C LEU A 4 14.59 12.39 -15.55
N GLN A 5 14.91 13.37 -16.41
CA GLN A 5 16.05 13.31 -17.31
C GLN A 5 17.39 13.31 -16.56
N GLN A 6 17.52 14.04 -15.45
CA GLN A 6 18.73 14.01 -14.62
C GLN A 6 18.91 12.67 -13.90
N TYR A 7 17.83 12.07 -13.37
CA TYR A 7 17.92 10.73 -12.76
C TYR A 7 18.26 9.64 -13.77
N ILE A 8 17.68 9.72 -14.97
CA ILE A 8 18.04 8.81 -16.08
C ILE A 8 19.49 9.01 -16.51
N GLN A 9 20.00 10.24 -16.50
CA GLN A 9 21.42 10.51 -16.77
C GLN A 9 22.34 9.95 -15.69
N LEU A 10 21.95 9.97 -14.42
CA LEU A 10 22.76 9.39 -13.33
C LEU A 10 22.86 7.86 -13.41
N ILE A 11 21.82 7.20 -13.91
CA ILE A 11 21.80 5.74 -14.13
C ILE A 11 22.60 5.36 -15.41
N LEU A 12 22.77 6.29 -16.34
CA LEU A 12 23.42 6.07 -17.64
C LEU A 12 24.95 6.20 -17.64
N VAL A 13 25.58 6.54 -16.53
CA VAL A 13 27.05 6.65 -16.42
C VAL A 13 27.77 5.28 -16.53
N THR A 14 27.04 4.17 -16.58
CA THR A 14 27.60 2.82 -16.70
C THR A 14 27.46 2.20 -18.11
N GLY A 15 27.76 2.93 -19.17
CA GLY A 15 28.32 2.34 -20.39
C GLY A 15 27.45 1.43 -21.28
N ARG A 16 26.12 1.51 -21.25
CA ARG A 16 25.26 0.77 -22.21
C ARG A 16 24.51 1.71 -23.15
N SER A 17 24.62 1.38 -24.42
CA SER A 17 24.26 2.11 -25.65
C SER A 17 23.16 3.21 -25.54
N ILE A 18 23.42 4.35 -26.18
CA ILE A 18 22.51 5.49 -26.40
C ILE A 18 21.13 5.05 -26.89
N LEU A 19 21.05 3.96 -27.66
CA LEU A 19 19.79 3.39 -28.16
C LEU A 19 18.89 2.80 -27.06
N GLN A 20 19.46 2.18 -26.02
CA GLN A 20 18.71 1.67 -24.87
C GLN A 20 18.22 2.82 -23.99
N ALA A 21 18.98 3.89 -23.87
CA ALA A 21 18.58 5.09 -23.17
C ALA A 21 17.41 5.82 -23.84
N GLN A 22 17.39 5.87 -25.17
CA GLN A 22 16.27 6.44 -25.94
C GLN A 22 15.00 5.61 -25.78
N LYS A 23 15.08 4.27 -25.91
CA LYS A 23 13.93 3.37 -25.66
C LYS A 23 13.39 3.45 -24.25
N LEU A 24 14.26 3.65 -23.24
CA LEU A 24 13.83 3.87 -21.85
C LEU A 24 13.14 5.23 -21.69
N LYS A 25 13.63 6.29 -22.37
CA LYS A 25 12.97 7.60 -22.39
C LYS A 25 11.58 7.56 -23.01
N GLU A 26 11.42 6.86 -24.13
CA GLU A 26 10.12 6.66 -24.78
C GLU A 26 9.15 5.89 -23.87
N LYS A 27 9.61 4.80 -23.25
CA LYS A 27 8.79 4.05 -22.27
C LYS A 27 8.46 4.87 -21.03
N ALA A 28 9.40 5.66 -20.52
CA ALA A 28 9.17 6.54 -19.38
C ALA A 28 8.20 7.70 -19.70
N SER A 29 8.05 8.07 -20.98
CA SER A 29 7.09 9.11 -21.40
C SER A 29 5.63 8.68 -21.22
N ILE A 30 5.35 7.38 -21.18
CA ILE A 30 4.01 6.83 -20.91
C ILE A 30 3.58 7.13 -19.47
N PHE A 31 4.53 7.34 -18.57
CA PHE A 31 4.30 7.59 -17.14
C PHE A 31 4.36 9.07 -16.77
N LYS A 32 4.25 9.99 -17.75
CA LYS A 32 4.34 11.45 -17.51
C LYS A 32 3.31 11.97 -16.52
N ASP A 33 2.14 11.34 -16.48
CA ASP A 33 1.01 11.75 -15.65
C ASP A 33 0.90 10.95 -14.34
N LEU A 34 1.82 10.01 -14.11
CA LEU A 34 1.88 9.30 -12.85
C LEU A 34 2.71 10.10 -11.84
N THR A 35 2.11 10.38 -10.71
CA THR A 35 2.81 10.95 -9.55
C THR A 35 3.81 9.93 -9.02
N LEU A 36 5.04 10.37 -8.74
CA LEU A 36 6.11 9.51 -8.20
C LEU A 36 5.79 9.00 -6.78
N SER A 37 4.88 9.65 -6.10
CA SER A 37 4.43 9.24 -4.76
C SER A 37 2.92 9.45 -4.62
N PRO A 38 2.15 8.41 -4.31
CA PRO A 38 0.72 8.55 -4.01
C PRO A 38 0.46 9.45 -2.81
N ILE A 39 1.42 9.58 -1.88
CA ILE A 39 1.31 10.43 -0.70
C ILE A 39 1.15 11.91 -1.10
N ASP A 40 1.96 12.40 -2.04
CA ASP A 40 1.88 13.79 -2.50
C ASP A 40 0.53 14.08 -3.16
N THR A 41 0.00 13.12 -3.94
CA THR A 41 -1.32 13.23 -4.55
C THR A 41 -2.42 13.29 -3.49
N ILE A 42 -2.36 12.45 -2.48
CA ILE A 42 -3.35 12.41 -1.39
C ILE A 42 -3.32 13.74 -0.64
N ILE A 43 -2.15 14.20 -0.22
CA ILE A 43 -2.00 15.46 0.53
C ILE A 43 -2.53 16.65 -0.29
N THR A 44 -2.16 16.72 -1.58
CA THR A 44 -2.63 17.79 -2.47
C THR A 44 -4.14 17.79 -2.61
N LYS A 45 -4.75 16.63 -2.87
CA LYS A 45 -6.21 16.52 -3.01
C LYS A 45 -6.97 16.83 -1.73
N LEU A 46 -6.45 16.44 -0.58
CA LEU A 46 -7.04 16.78 0.71
C LEU A 46 -6.98 18.29 0.95
N ALA A 47 -5.83 18.92 0.68
CA ALA A 47 -5.65 20.37 0.81
C ALA A 47 -6.57 21.17 -0.13
N GLU A 48 -6.78 20.71 -1.37
CA GLU A 48 -7.72 21.31 -2.32
C GLU A 48 -9.17 21.31 -1.80
N ASN A 49 -9.51 20.36 -0.92
CA ASN A 49 -10.82 20.25 -0.28
C ASN A 49 -10.85 20.88 1.14
N GLY A 50 -9.84 21.63 1.53
CA GLY A 50 -9.77 22.31 2.84
C GLY A 50 -9.54 21.35 4.02
N ILE A 51 -9.11 20.11 3.76
CA ILE A 51 -8.85 19.10 4.79
C ILE A 51 -7.37 19.19 5.21
N THR A 52 -7.12 19.36 6.49
CA THR A 52 -5.75 19.40 7.02
C THR A 52 -5.14 18.01 7.06
N CYS A 53 -3.93 17.88 6.49
CA CYS A 53 -3.25 16.60 6.40
C CYS A 53 -1.77 16.72 6.80
N GLU A 54 -1.32 15.79 7.62
CA GLU A 54 0.09 15.66 8.03
C GLU A 54 0.62 14.28 7.63
N GLU A 55 1.95 14.16 7.60
CA GLU A 55 2.62 12.94 7.21
C GLU A 55 3.64 12.47 8.24
N ILE A 56 3.59 11.18 8.58
CA ILE A 56 4.65 10.51 9.34
C ILE A 56 5.24 9.39 8.48
N SER A 57 6.33 9.71 7.79
CA SER A 57 7.02 8.75 6.90
C SER A 57 8.53 8.83 7.01
N GLY A 58 9.19 7.86 6.37
CA GLY A 58 10.66 7.85 6.26
C GLY A 58 11.21 8.69 5.11
N ARG A 59 10.37 9.22 4.20
CA ARG A 59 10.81 9.96 3.03
C ARG A 59 11.38 11.34 3.40
N SER A 60 12.29 11.85 2.58
CA SER A 60 12.93 13.15 2.79
C SER A 60 12.61 14.16 1.70
N PHE A 61 11.95 13.73 0.64
CA PHE A 61 11.61 14.56 -0.51
C PHE A 61 10.15 14.35 -0.91
N GLY A 62 9.50 15.41 -1.32
CA GLY A 62 8.17 15.44 -1.90
C GLY A 62 8.21 15.96 -3.34
N ILE A 63 7.07 15.90 -4.03
CA ILE A 63 6.89 16.42 -5.37
C ILE A 63 5.67 17.33 -5.36
N ASP A 64 5.83 18.55 -5.88
CA ASP A 64 4.72 19.48 -6.01
C ASP A 64 3.85 19.16 -7.24
N SER A 65 2.72 19.84 -7.36
CA SER A 65 1.77 19.70 -8.47
C SER A 65 2.39 20.01 -9.85
N LYS A 66 3.53 20.70 -9.89
CA LYS A 66 4.29 21.01 -11.11
C LYS A 66 5.38 19.97 -11.41
N GLY A 67 5.48 18.91 -10.63
CA GLY A 67 6.49 17.88 -10.76
C GLY A 67 7.88 18.29 -10.27
N LYS A 68 7.99 19.37 -9.47
CA LYS A 68 9.25 19.80 -8.89
C LYS A 68 9.51 19.11 -7.56
N ILE A 69 10.69 18.53 -7.42
CA ILE A 69 11.12 17.88 -6.19
C ILE A 69 11.51 18.96 -5.16
N TYR A 70 11.01 18.83 -3.95
CA TYR A 70 11.39 19.67 -2.82
C TYR A 70 11.76 18.81 -1.60
N LYS A 71 12.59 19.37 -0.73
CA LYS A 71 12.93 18.71 0.54
C LYS A 71 11.81 18.92 1.53
N LEU A 72 11.36 17.82 2.16
CA LEU A 72 10.34 17.87 3.19
C LEU A 72 10.92 18.47 4.48
N GLU A 73 10.22 19.45 5.03
CA GLU A 73 10.46 19.95 6.38
C GLU A 73 9.81 18.97 7.37
N LYS A 74 10.67 18.23 8.10
CA LYS A 74 10.19 17.22 9.06
C LYS A 74 9.85 17.88 10.38
N ARG A 75 8.57 17.92 10.70
CA ARG A 75 8.10 18.23 12.04
C ARG A 75 8.37 17.08 13.01
N PRO A 76 8.63 17.34 14.30
CA PRO A 76 8.74 16.28 15.30
C PRO A 76 7.48 15.42 15.34
N LYS A 77 7.65 14.10 15.30
CA LYS A 77 6.56 13.13 15.29
C LYS A 77 5.58 13.30 16.46
N THR A 78 6.10 13.66 17.63
CA THR A 78 5.30 13.92 18.83
C THR A 78 4.36 15.10 18.66
N MET A 79 4.80 16.14 17.93
CA MET A 79 3.95 17.31 17.65
C MET A 79 2.85 16.98 16.65
N ILE A 80 3.16 16.22 15.60
CA ILE A 80 2.19 15.77 14.61
C ILE A 80 1.11 14.94 15.28
N VAL A 81 1.49 13.97 16.11
CA VAL A 81 0.56 13.13 16.87
C VAL A 81 -0.29 13.96 17.83
N LYS A 82 0.30 14.97 18.49
CA LYS A 82 -0.43 15.88 19.38
C LYS A 82 -1.48 16.69 18.59
N ASP A 83 -1.10 17.25 17.45
CA ASP A 83 -2.01 18.03 16.61
C ASP A 83 -3.16 17.16 16.08
N PHE A 84 -2.90 15.92 15.68
CA PHE A 84 -3.93 14.96 15.30
C PHE A 84 -4.88 14.63 16.48
N ASN A 85 -4.35 14.28 17.64
CA ASN A 85 -5.14 13.94 18.81
C ASN A 85 -5.89 15.14 19.43
N SER A 86 -5.53 16.36 19.06
CA SER A 86 -6.24 17.57 19.46
C SER A 86 -7.27 18.07 18.43
N GLY A 87 -7.38 17.40 17.28
CA GLY A 87 -8.30 17.76 16.21
C GLY A 87 -7.83 18.92 15.32
N LYS A 88 -6.58 19.37 15.45
CA LYS A 88 -5.99 20.37 14.54
C LYS A 88 -5.65 19.81 13.18
N THR A 89 -5.36 18.53 13.10
CA THR A 89 -5.08 17.79 11.88
C THR A 89 -6.20 16.77 11.67
N ASP A 90 -6.86 16.82 10.52
CA ASP A 90 -7.99 15.95 10.21
C ASP A 90 -7.52 14.58 9.70
N VAL A 91 -6.46 14.55 8.90
CA VAL A 91 -5.95 13.34 8.27
C VAL A 91 -4.47 13.16 8.55
N LEU A 92 -4.06 11.94 8.88
CA LEU A 92 -2.68 11.57 9.09
C LEU A 92 -2.27 10.44 8.16
N VAL A 93 -1.35 10.72 7.23
CA VAL A 93 -0.75 9.71 6.37
C VAL A 93 0.45 9.09 7.06
N ILE A 94 0.42 7.76 7.25
CA ILE A 94 1.47 7.06 7.98
C ILE A 94 2.05 5.96 7.11
N THR A 95 3.37 5.93 6.99
CA THR A 95 4.07 4.78 6.42
C THR A 95 4.62 3.88 7.53
N ARG A 96 5.04 2.68 7.17
CA ARG A 96 5.63 1.71 8.09
C ARG A 96 6.75 2.30 8.94
N ALA A 97 7.61 3.14 8.37
CA ALA A 97 8.71 3.79 9.11
C ALA A 97 8.20 4.73 10.23
N GLY A 98 7.00 5.28 10.07
CA GLY A 98 6.38 6.20 11.02
C GLY A 98 5.56 5.53 12.12
N ALA A 99 5.13 4.28 11.94
CA ALA A 99 4.11 3.65 12.79
C ALA A 99 4.55 3.29 14.22
N SER A 100 5.85 3.22 14.50
CA SER A 100 6.32 2.82 15.84
C SER A 100 6.15 3.93 16.88
N GLY A 101 5.72 3.58 18.11
CA GLY A 101 5.71 4.49 19.26
C GLY A 101 4.65 5.58 19.25
N ILE A 102 3.55 5.45 18.47
CA ILE A 102 2.46 6.43 18.43
C ILE A 102 1.16 5.84 18.97
N SER A 103 0.26 6.73 19.41
CA SER A 103 -1.10 6.42 19.83
C SER A 103 -2.06 7.37 19.14
N LEU A 104 -2.99 6.82 18.38
CA LEU A 104 -3.92 7.57 17.52
C LEU A 104 -5.39 7.22 17.79
N HIS A 105 -5.64 6.36 18.79
CA HIS A 105 -6.99 5.99 19.20
C HIS A 105 -7.73 7.17 19.84
N ALA A 106 -9.05 7.16 19.79
CA ALA A 106 -9.89 8.18 20.45
C ALA A 106 -9.92 7.92 21.96
N SER A 107 -8.87 8.36 22.68
CA SER A 107 -8.77 8.22 24.13
C SER A 107 -9.58 9.30 24.84
N ALA A 108 -10.09 8.98 26.02
CA ALA A 108 -10.70 9.98 26.91
C ALA A 108 -9.73 11.11 27.30
N ASP A 109 -8.43 10.85 27.26
CA ASP A 109 -7.38 11.83 27.58
C ASP A 109 -7.08 12.81 26.43
N PHE A 110 -7.65 12.60 25.25
CA PHE A 110 -7.44 13.44 24.08
C PHE A 110 -8.62 14.38 23.83
N LEU A 111 -8.33 15.56 23.29
CA LEU A 111 -9.36 16.55 22.98
C LEU A 111 -10.28 16.09 21.84
N ASP A 112 -9.71 15.44 20.84
CA ASP A 112 -10.46 14.91 19.71
C ASP A 112 -10.87 13.46 19.98
N GLN A 113 -12.17 13.25 20.18
CA GLN A 113 -12.79 11.96 20.42
C GLN A 113 -13.67 11.49 19.26
N ARG A 114 -13.52 12.10 18.08
CA ARG A 114 -14.21 11.66 16.87
C ARG A 114 -13.83 10.20 16.53
N VAL A 115 -14.70 9.50 15.82
CA VAL A 115 -14.40 8.17 15.26
C VAL A 115 -13.11 8.27 14.44
N ARG A 116 -12.27 7.27 14.58
CA ARG A 116 -11.04 7.15 13.79
C ARG A 116 -11.29 6.21 12.63
N ASP A 117 -11.38 6.76 11.42
CA ASP A 117 -11.45 5.98 10.19
C ASP A 117 -10.04 5.61 9.76
N PHE A 118 -9.76 4.33 9.73
CA PHE A 118 -8.46 3.81 9.30
C PHE A 118 -8.55 3.24 7.89
N TYR A 119 -7.90 3.89 6.94
CA TYR A 119 -7.84 3.47 5.55
C TYR A 119 -6.50 2.79 5.25
N GLU A 120 -6.53 1.50 4.95
CA GLU A 120 -5.38 0.75 4.48
C GLU A 120 -5.31 0.82 2.95
N LEU A 121 -4.31 1.54 2.43
CA LEU A 121 -4.14 1.77 0.98
C LEU A 121 -3.17 0.78 0.34
N GLU A 122 -2.37 0.08 1.13
CA GLU A 122 -1.39 -0.90 0.70
C GLU A 122 -1.58 -2.19 1.48
N ILE A 123 -1.98 -3.25 0.79
CA ILE A 123 -2.15 -4.56 1.40
C ILE A 123 -0.78 -5.18 1.60
N THR A 124 -0.47 -5.55 2.82
CA THR A 124 0.77 -6.24 3.15
C THR A 124 0.57 -7.76 3.19
N ASN A 125 1.53 -8.52 2.70
CA ASN A 125 1.53 -9.98 2.88
C ASN A 125 2.01 -10.43 4.28
N ARG A 126 2.28 -9.45 5.18
CA ARG A 126 2.74 -9.69 6.56
C ARG A 126 1.71 -9.21 7.57
N PRO A 127 0.84 -10.08 8.06
CA PRO A 127 -0.26 -9.71 8.96
C PRO A 127 0.20 -9.05 10.26
N THR A 128 1.42 -9.33 10.73
CA THR A 128 2.00 -8.68 11.90
C THR A 128 2.10 -7.17 11.75
N TYR A 129 2.38 -6.66 10.55
CA TYR A 129 2.43 -5.22 10.32
C TYR A 129 1.04 -4.59 10.36
N ARG A 130 0.06 -5.23 9.74
CA ARG A 130 -1.34 -4.79 9.82
C ARG A 130 -1.81 -4.70 11.27
N LEU A 131 -1.57 -5.75 12.05
CA LEU A 131 -1.91 -5.76 13.47
C LEU A 131 -1.21 -4.65 14.27
N GLN A 132 0.06 -4.33 13.93
CA GLN A 132 0.77 -3.21 14.55
C GLN A 132 0.12 -1.86 14.23
N PHE A 133 -0.34 -1.64 12.99
CA PHE A 133 -1.05 -0.41 12.61
C PHE A 133 -2.42 -0.34 13.28
N ILE A 134 -3.21 -1.41 13.23
CA ILE A 134 -4.50 -1.52 13.91
C ILE A 134 -4.31 -1.19 15.41
N GLY A 135 -3.30 -1.74 16.06
CA GLY A 135 -2.98 -1.46 17.45
C GLY A 135 -2.54 -0.02 17.75
N ARG A 136 -2.39 0.88 16.77
CA ARG A 136 -2.20 2.31 17.01
C ARG A 136 -3.51 3.08 17.14
N VAL A 137 -4.54 2.58 16.48
CA VAL A 137 -5.87 3.22 16.39
C VAL A 137 -6.88 2.53 17.30
N ASN A 138 -6.74 1.22 17.51
CA ASN A 138 -7.60 0.41 18.38
C ASN A 138 -6.84 0.01 19.64
N ARG A 139 -7.20 0.62 20.77
CA ARG A 139 -6.55 0.39 22.07
C ARG A 139 -7.55 0.37 23.21
N LYS A 140 -7.11 -0.19 24.33
CA LYS A 140 -7.82 -0.09 25.61
C LYS A 140 -7.98 1.40 25.98
N ASN A 141 -9.09 1.75 26.64
CA ASN A 141 -9.48 3.10 27.08
C ASN A 141 -9.88 4.06 25.94
N GLN A 142 -10.23 3.54 24.77
CA GLN A 142 -10.86 4.37 23.74
C GLN A 142 -12.34 4.61 24.07
N VAL A 143 -12.81 5.82 23.73
CA VAL A 143 -14.18 6.25 23.97
C VAL A 143 -15.10 5.77 22.85
N VAL A 144 -14.58 5.76 21.61
CA VAL A 144 -15.31 5.38 20.40
C VAL A 144 -14.48 4.34 19.65
N GLN A 145 -15.18 3.31 19.14
CA GLN A 145 -14.52 2.28 18.31
C GLN A 145 -14.11 2.87 16.96
N PRO A 146 -12.89 2.55 16.48
CA PRO A 146 -12.45 2.93 15.14
C PRO A 146 -13.13 2.10 14.07
N GLU A 147 -13.25 2.67 12.89
CA GLU A 147 -13.68 1.97 11.67
C GLU A 147 -12.47 1.64 10.79
N PHE A 148 -12.53 0.48 10.11
CA PHE A 148 -11.42 -0.02 9.31
C PHE A 148 -11.87 -0.25 7.87
N TYR A 149 -11.13 0.32 6.94
CA TYR A 149 -11.39 0.23 5.51
C TYR A 149 -10.13 -0.25 4.79
N THR A 150 -10.25 -1.29 3.98
CA THR A 150 -9.18 -1.73 3.09
C THR A 150 -9.52 -1.33 1.66
N VAL A 151 -8.68 -0.51 1.05
CA VAL A 151 -8.88 -0.04 -0.33
C VAL A 151 -8.19 -1.02 -1.26
N ILE A 152 -8.99 -1.68 -2.09
CA ILE A 152 -8.51 -2.63 -3.10
C ILE A 152 -9.06 -2.26 -4.48
N THR A 153 -8.32 -2.59 -5.52
CA THR A 153 -8.84 -2.59 -6.88
C THR A 153 -9.63 -3.88 -7.14
N LYS A 154 -10.40 -3.88 -8.23
CA LYS A 154 -11.08 -5.11 -8.69
C LYS A 154 -10.13 -6.09 -9.40
N LEU A 155 -8.83 -5.85 -9.37
CA LEU A 155 -7.85 -6.72 -10.00
C LEU A 155 -7.70 -8.04 -9.21
N PRO A 156 -7.75 -9.19 -9.88
CA PRO A 156 -7.64 -10.50 -9.22
C PRO A 156 -6.36 -10.65 -8.39
N PHE A 157 -5.28 -9.98 -8.79
CA PHE A 157 -4.01 -9.99 -8.09
C PHE A 157 -4.10 -9.40 -6.67
N GLU A 158 -4.74 -8.23 -6.51
CA GLU A 158 -4.90 -7.61 -5.19
C GLU A 158 -5.86 -8.41 -4.30
N GLN A 159 -6.94 -8.92 -4.88
CA GLN A 159 -7.86 -9.80 -4.15
C GLN A 159 -7.15 -11.07 -3.66
N ARG A 160 -6.23 -11.62 -4.48
CA ARG A 160 -5.41 -12.75 -4.06
C ARG A 160 -4.51 -12.43 -2.87
N ILE A 161 -3.81 -11.28 -2.89
CA ILE A 161 -2.95 -10.86 -1.77
C ILE A 161 -3.77 -10.71 -0.49
N LEU A 162 -4.93 -10.07 -0.57
CA LEU A 162 -5.83 -9.88 0.57
C LEU A 162 -6.31 -11.23 1.13
N ASN A 163 -6.70 -12.17 0.27
CA ASN A 163 -7.07 -13.53 0.70
C ASN A 163 -5.94 -14.24 1.43
N VAL A 164 -4.71 -14.15 0.91
CA VAL A 164 -3.53 -14.75 1.56
C VAL A 164 -3.28 -14.12 2.93
N GLU A 165 -3.42 -12.82 3.04
CA GLU A 165 -3.28 -12.11 4.31
C GLU A 165 -4.36 -12.55 5.32
N GLN A 166 -5.62 -12.59 4.92
CA GLN A 166 -6.73 -13.03 5.76
C GLN A 166 -6.54 -14.47 6.25
N GLN A 167 -6.11 -15.38 5.39
CA GLN A 167 -5.81 -16.75 5.80
C GLN A 167 -4.69 -16.82 6.84
N LYS A 168 -3.64 -16.01 6.68
CA LYS A 168 -2.55 -15.93 7.67
C LYS A 168 -3.05 -15.34 8.99
N LEU A 169 -3.88 -14.30 8.95
CA LEU A 169 -4.50 -13.72 10.15
C LEU A 169 -5.38 -14.74 10.87
N LYS A 170 -6.22 -15.46 10.14
CA LYS A 170 -7.06 -16.52 10.70
C LYS A 170 -6.22 -17.59 11.40
N LYS A 171 -5.15 -18.08 10.76
CA LYS A 171 -4.22 -19.03 11.39
C LYS A 171 -3.56 -18.48 12.65
N MET A 172 -3.16 -17.22 12.67
CA MET A 172 -2.57 -16.59 13.85
C MET A 172 -3.59 -16.46 14.98
N GLN A 173 -4.84 -16.14 14.69
CA GLN A 173 -5.90 -16.01 15.69
C GLN A 173 -6.33 -17.35 16.27
N SER A 174 -6.44 -18.40 15.45
CA SER A 174 -6.77 -19.73 15.95
C SER A 174 -5.72 -20.27 16.94
N HIS A 175 -4.46 -19.85 16.78
CA HIS A 175 -3.40 -20.17 17.75
C HIS A 175 -3.49 -19.38 19.06
N ILE A 176 -4.14 -18.20 19.05
CA ILE A 176 -4.19 -17.30 20.22
C ILE A 176 -5.50 -17.45 21.00
N SER A 177 -6.64 -17.57 20.32
CA SER A 177 -7.97 -17.50 20.96
C SER A 177 -8.80 -18.78 20.87
N GLY A 178 -8.41 -19.76 20.07
CA GLY A 178 -9.19 -20.98 19.85
C GLY A 178 -10.56 -20.77 19.17
N ASP A 179 -10.93 -19.55 18.83
CA ASP A 179 -12.20 -19.15 18.23
C ASP A 179 -12.05 -18.82 16.75
N ASP A 180 -12.56 -19.68 15.88
CA ASP A 180 -12.48 -19.50 14.41
C ASP A 180 -13.54 -18.55 13.82
N GLU A 181 -14.55 -18.14 14.62
CA GLU A 181 -15.77 -17.51 14.09
C GLU A 181 -15.82 -15.98 14.09
N LYS A 182 -14.88 -15.28 14.70
CA LYS A 182 -15.03 -13.83 14.97
C LYS A 182 -14.49 -12.86 13.92
N MET A 183 -13.93 -13.32 12.81
CA MET A 183 -13.60 -12.40 11.71
C MET A 183 -14.71 -12.42 10.67
N SER A 184 -15.37 -11.27 10.51
CA SER A 184 -16.25 -11.02 9.37
C SER A 184 -15.51 -11.38 8.09
N GLN A 185 -15.96 -12.44 7.44
CA GLN A 185 -15.49 -12.79 6.10
C GLN A 185 -15.99 -11.68 5.17
N GLU A 186 -15.11 -10.77 4.78
CA GLU A 186 -15.37 -9.97 3.60
C GLU A 186 -15.61 -10.95 2.45
N ASN A 187 -16.70 -10.76 1.69
CA ASN A 187 -17.06 -11.57 0.53
C ASN A 187 -16.08 -11.33 -0.63
N ILE A 188 -14.84 -11.77 -0.44
CA ILE A 188 -13.79 -11.63 -1.45
C ILE A 188 -13.67 -12.98 -2.15
N HIS A 189 -13.74 -12.94 -3.47
CA HIS A 189 -13.52 -14.14 -4.27
C HIS A 189 -12.14 -14.72 -3.98
N ASN A 190 -12.10 -15.96 -3.51
CA ASN A 190 -10.85 -16.65 -3.22
C ASN A 190 -10.25 -17.21 -4.51
N PHE A 191 -9.32 -16.48 -5.11
CA PHE A 191 -8.54 -16.94 -6.27
C PHE A 191 -7.35 -17.84 -5.90
N TYR A 192 -7.15 -18.10 -4.61
CA TYR A 192 -6.06 -18.93 -4.11
C TYR A 192 -6.57 -20.36 -3.85
N THR A 193 -7.02 -21.02 -4.92
CA THR A 193 -7.51 -22.41 -4.89
C THR A 193 -6.85 -23.21 -5.99
N ASN A 194 -6.75 -24.54 -5.78
CA ASN A 194 -6.23 -25.44 -6.80
C ASN A 194 -7.06 -25.35 -8.09
N TYR A 195 -8.39 -25.21 -7.97
CA TYR A 195 -9.28 -25.04 -9.13
C TYR A 195 -8.95 -23.82 -9.96
N CYS A 196 -8.65 -22.68 -9.32
CA CYS A 196 -8.27 -21.47 -10.05
C CYS A 196 -6.92 -21.65 -10.74
N ASN A 197 -5.97 -22.31 -10.10
CA ASN A 197 -4.67 -22.61 -10.69
C ASN A 197 -4.79 -23.54 -11.89
N ASP A 198 -5.57 -24.62 -11.77
CA ASP A 198 -5.83 -25.55 -12.86
C ASP A 198 -6.55 -24.86 -14.03
N SER A 199 -7.53 -24.01 -13.72
CA SER A 199 -8.25 -23.23 -14.73
C SER A 199 -7.33 -22.27 -15.48
N ILE A 200 -6.45 -21.54 -14.79
CA ILE A 200 -5.44 -20.69 -15.40
C ILE A 200 -4.46 -21.51 -16.25
N TYR A 201 -4.02 -22.66 -15.74
CA TYR A 201 -3.15 -23.56 -16.47
C TYR A 201 -3.77 -24.02 -17.79
N GLN A 202 -5.00 -24.53 -17.74
CA GLN A 202 -5.73 -24.99 -18.94
C GLN A 202 -5.98 -23.84 -19.91
N PHE A 203 -6.33 -22.66 -19.41
CA PHE A 203 -6.50 -21.47 -20.22
C PHE A 203 -5.21 -21.10 -20.97
N LEU A 204 -4.08 -20.99 -20.28
CA LEU A 204 -2.80 -20.65 -20.89
C LEU A 204 -2.29 -21.74 -21.84
N LYS A 205 -2.54 -23.00 -21.54
CA LYS A 205 -2.25 -24.13 -22.44
C LYS A 205 -2.99 -24.02 -23.78
N ASN A 206 -4.26 -23.55 -23.72
CA ASN A 206 -5.07 -23.34 -24.90
C ASN A 206 -4.78 -22.01 -25.62
N HIS A 207 -4.08 -21.10 -24.96
CA HIS A 207 -3.72 -19.77 -25.48
C HIS A 207 -2.20 -19.56 -25.47
N GLY A 208 -1.47 -20.44 -26.16
CA GLY A 208 0.00 -20.46 -26.15
C GLY A 208 0.66 -19.15 -26.59
N GLN A 209 0.03 -18.37 -27.47
CA GLN A 209 0.51 -17.07 -27.88
C GLN A 209 0.47 -16.06 -26.72
N LEU A 210 -0.60 -16.09 -25.92
CA LEU A 210 -0.73 -15.25 -24.73
C LEU A 210 0.30 -15.66 -23.66
N ALA A 211 0.46 -16.97 -23.43
CA ALA A 211 1.47 -17.49 -22.52
C ALA A 211 2.88 -17.02 -22.89
N TYR A 212 3.22 -17.07 -24.18
CA TYR A 212 4.51 -16.57 -24.70
C TYR A 212 4.68 -15.07 -24.48
N GLN A 213 3.63 -14.26 -24.73
CA GLN A 213 3.66 -12.80 -24.46
C GLN A 213 3.85 -12.47 -22.97
N MET A 214 3.35 -13.32 -22.10
CA MET A 214 3.53 -13.21 -20.65
C MET A 214 4.90 -13.71 -20.17
N GLY A 215 5.75 -14.22 -21.06
CA GLY A 215 7.05 -14.78 -20.71
C GLY A 215 6.97 -16.17 -20.06
N ILE A 216 5.83 -16.84 -20.16
CA ILE A 216 5.61 -18.17 -19.59
C ILE A 216 5.99 -19.19 -20.66
N GLY A 217 7.15 -19.83 -20.50
CA GLY A 217 7.61 -20.89 -21.41
C GLY A 217 6.84 -22.18 -21.20
N MET A 218 6.40 -22.85 -22.29
CA MET A 218 5.67 -24.12 -22.21
C MET A 218 6.46 -25.24 -21.50
N LYS A 219 7.79 -25.17 -21.48
CA LYS A 219 8.66 -26.15 -20.80
C LYS A 219 8.71 -25.98 -19.29
N GLU A 220 8.51 -24.77 -18.78
CA GLU A 220 8.52 -24.49 -17.36
C GLU A 220 7.20 -24.88 -16.68
N TYR A 221 6.14 -25.02 -17.48
CA TYR A 221 4.81 -25.35 -17.02
C TYR A 221 4.55 -26.86 -16.81
N ASN A 222 5.44 -27.71 -17.23
CA ASN A 222 5.37 -29.16 -17.00
C ASN A 222 6.00 -29.59 -15.66
N GLN A 223 6.57 -28.69 -14.92
CA GLN A 223 6.98 -28.91 -13.53
C GLN A 223 5.86 -28.43 -12.61
N GLU A 224 5.63 -29.14 -11.52
CA GLU A 224 4.54 -28.90 -10.57
C GLU A 224 4.33 -27.41 -10.26
N PRO A 225 3.08 -26.96 -10.06
CA PRO A 225 2.79 -25.55 -9.86
C PRO A 225 3.54 -25.04 -8.65
N PHE A 226 4.35 -23.98 -8.83
CA PHE A 226 5.01 -23.26 -7.75
C PHE A 226 3.96 -22.60 -6.87
N PHE A 227 3.68 -23.21 -5.73
CA PHE A 227 2.90 -22.63 -4.66
C PHE A 227 3.83 -22.25 -3.53
N TYR A 228 4.02 -20.94 -3.35
CA TYR A 228 4.59 -20.37 -2.17
C TYR A 228 3.58 -19.46 -1.49
#